data_5df058d98cb8613474f9421d0e80eee5
#
_entry.id   5df058d98cb8613474f9421d0e80eee5
#
_cell.length_a   1.000
_cell.length_b   1.000
_cell.length_c   1.000
_cell.angle_alpha   90.00
_cell.angle_beta   90.00
_cell.angle_gamma   90.00
#
_symmetry.space_group_name_H-M   'P 1'
#
loop_
_entity.id
_entity.type
_entity.pdbx_description
1 polymer ?
#
loop_
_entity_poly.entity_id
_entity_poly.type
_entity_poly.pdbx_seq_one_letter_code
_entity_poly.pdbx_strand_id
1 'polypeptide(L)'
;MLYVLHKLDDVELMFGGPARVCRSWHDAVCEPELWRRIDMRGRSLCFRETVSLKNMAQLSIWFSAGQCREFFGQHDVDNELLFLADRAPLLKSLHLIKHCDVSSETFAKAIMKFPLLEELELWECETHDTGIFDLVAMACPQLKHLKHVKDRGYSQYIWLEYPTDNSEALAIAKMHELRSLKLFHGGLDNQGLTTIIDGCPHLEYLDIRYCNNIIIVGVNSHG
;
A
#
# COMPACT_ATOMS: atom_id res chain seq x y z
N MET A 1 13.52 23.94 -15.58
CA MET A 1 14.12 22.59 -15.69
C MET A 1 13.34 21.57 -14.87
N LEU A 2 13.13 21.73 -13.59
CA LEU A 2 12.37 20.82 -12.71
C LEU A 2 10.98 20.48 -13.27
N TYR A 3 10.25 21.48 -13.82
CA TYR A 3 8.93 21.25 -14.43
C TYR A 3 8.93 20.19 -15.54
N VAL A 4 10.02 20.09 -16.31
CA VAL A 4 10.16 19.05 -17.35
C VAL A 4 10.46 17.70 -16.71
N LEU A 5 11.34 17.68 -15.70
CA LEU A 5 11.74 16.47 -15.00
C LEU A 5 10.57 15.83 -14.24
N HIS A 6 9.67 16.60 -13.66
CA HIS A 6 8.43 16.10 -13.03
C HIS A 6 7.47 15.34 -13.96
N LYS A 7 7.67 15.43 -15.29
CA LYS A 7 6.86 14.68 -16.26
C LYS A 7 7.44 13.33 -16.63
N LEU A 8 8.66 13.08 -16.21
CA LEU A 8 9.37 11.83 -16.45
C LEU A 8 9.08 10.85 -15.32
N ASP A 9 9.14 9.59 -15.64
CA ASP A 9 9.07 8.55 -14.62
C ASP A 9 10.44 8.34 -13.94
N ASP A 10 10.46 7.61 -12.80
CA ASP A 10 11.66 7.42 -11.99
C ASP A 10 12.79 6.71 -12.76
N VAL A 11 12.47 5.82 -13.73
CA VAL A 11 13.46 5.15 -14.59
C VAL A 11 14.05 6.12 -15.59
N GLU A 12 13.20 6.94 -16.21
CA GLU A 12 13.66 7.98 -17.15
C GLU A 12 14.53 9.00 -16.44
N LEU A 13 14.20 9.36 -15.19
CA LEU A 13 15.01 10.26 -14.38
C LEU A 13 16.38 9.65 -14.08
N MET A 14 16.44 8.39 -13.65
CA MET A 14 17.70 7.76 -13.21
C MET A 14 18.60 7.31 -14.37
N PHE A 15 18.01 6.68 -15.36
CA PHE A 15 18.74 5.96 -16.41
C PHE A 15 18.53 6.55 -17.80
N GLY A 16 17.58 7.47 -17.93
CA GLY A 16 17.28 8.17 -19.19
C GLY A 16 18.27 9.26 -19.54
N GLY A 17 17.95 10.00 -20.58
CA GLY A 17 18.75 11.11 -21.07
C GLY A 17 19.09 12.19 -20.03
N PRO A 18 18.13 12.61 -19.17
CA PRO A 18 18.33 13.75 -18.25
C PRO A 18 19.60 13.65 -17.41
N ALA A 19 19.82 12.55 -16.72
CA ALA A 19 20.98 12.36 -15.86
C ALA A 19 22.35 12.38 -16.60
N ARG A 20 22.32 12.25 -17.94
CA ARG A 20 23.53 12.16 -18.78
C ARG A 20 23.76 13.37 -19.68
N VAL A 21 22.86 14.36 -19.68
CA VAL A 21 22.97 15.53 -20.56
C VAL A 21 24.14 16.42 -20.15
N CYS A 22 24.16 16.89 -18.92
CA CYS A 22 25.23 17.72 -18.35
C CYS A 22 25.12 17.75 -16.82
N ARG A 23 26.11 18.35 -16.14
CA ARG A 23 26.14 18.45 -14.68
C ARG A 23 24.87 19.11 -14.10
N SER A 24 24.41 20.22 -14.67
CA SER A 24 23.22 20.92 -14.16
C SER A 24 21.93 20.06 -14.26
N TRP A 25 21.82 19.21 -15.27
CA TRP A 25 20.70 18.27 -15.40
C TRP A 25 20.84 17.11 -14.41
N HIS A 26 22.06 16.60 -14.25
CA HIS A 26 22.36 15.58 -13.25
C HIS A 26 22.03 16.08 -11.84
N ASP A 27 22.49 17.28 -11.48
CA ASP A 27 22.22 17.89 -10.17
C ASP A 27 20.70 18.08 -9.97
N ALA A 28 20.00 18.51 -11.02
CA ALA A 28 18.56 18.68 -10.97
C ALA A 28 17.79 17.35 -10.79
N VAL A 29 18.29 16.23 -11.33
CA VAL A 29 17.71 14.89 -11.09
C VAL A 29 17.89 14.46 -9.64
N CYS A 30 18.92 14.93 -8.95
CA CYS A 30 19.17 14.63 -7.54
C CYS A 30 18.32 15.49 -6.58
N GLU A 31 17.52 16.43 -7.08
CA GLU A 31 16.69 17.30 -6.23
C GLU A 31 15.62 16.49 -5.49
N PRO A 32 15.55 16.57 -4.15
CA PRO A 32 14.62 15.75 -3.34
C PRO A 32 13.16 15.93 -3.71
N GLU A 33 12.79 17.07 -4.27
CA GLU A 33 11.42 17.37 -4.69
C GLU A 33 10.89 16.38 -5.74
N LEU A 34 11.75 15.89 -6.63
CA LEU A 34 11.40 14.91 -7.66
C LEU A 34 11.07 13.53 -7.08
N TRP A 35 11.61 13.21 -5.90
CA TRP A 35 11.51 11.91 -5.24
C TRP A 35 10.49 11.90 -4.08
N ARG A 36 9.56 12.87 -4.07
CA ARG A 36 8.45 12.86 -3.10
C ARG A 36 7.46 11.74 -3.35
N ARG A 37 7.36 11.30 -4.60
CA ARG A 37 6.60 10.14 -5.03
C ARG A 37 7.53 9.17 -5.73
N ILE A 38 7.62 7.94 -5.23
CA ILE A 38 8.48 6.87 -5.77
C ILE A 38 7.56 5.75 -6.25
N ASP A 39 7.62 5.43 -7.56
CA ASP A 39 6.74 4.44 -8.18
C ASP A 39 7.53 3.32 -8.86
N MET A 40 7.59 2.15 -8.20
CA MET A 40 8.32 0.97 -8.68
C MET A 40 7.43 -0.01 -9.46
N ARG A 41 6.18 0.34 -9.79
CA ARG A 41 5.23 -0.56 -10.45
C ARG A 41 5.54 -0.77 -11.93
N GLY A 42 5.19 -1.96 -12.45
CA GLY A 42 5.15 -2.25 -13.89
C GLY A 42 6.48 -2.38 -14.61
N ARG A 43 7.60 -2.26 -13.91
CA ARG A 43 8.94 -2.12 -14.51
C ARG A 43 9.72 -3.42 -14.66
N SER A 44 9.14 -4.52 -14.21
CA SER A 44 9.78 -5.86 -14.21
C SER A 44 10.17 -6.39 -15.58
N LEU A 45 9.58 -5.88 -16.67
CA LEU A 45 9.72 -6.49 -17.99
C LEU A 45 10.77 -5.84 -18.90
N CYS A 46 11.10 -4.57 -18.72
CA CYS A 46 11.94 -3.83 -19.68
C CYS A 46 13.44 -3.80 -19.34
N PHE A 47 13.84 -4.06 -18.08
CA PHE A 47 15.21 -3.85 -17.62
C PHE A 47 15.82 -5.05 -16.87
N ARG A 48 15.28 -6.26 -17.08
CA ARG A 48 15.64 -7.47 -16.35
C ARG A 48 17.14 -7.82 -16.30
N GLU A 49 17.94 -7.31 -17.18
CA GLU A 49 19.36 -7.73 -17.30
C GLU A 49 20.38 -6.72 -16.78
N THR A 50 20.01 -5.46 -16.58
CA THR A 50 21.01 -4.42 -16.29
C THR A 50 20.80 -3.60 -15.02
N VAL A 51 19.60 -3.53 -14.48
CA VAL A 51 19.30 -2.70 -13.30
C VAL A 51 18.45 -3.47 -12.29
N SER A 52 18.97 -3.62 -11.08
CA SER A 52 18.20 -4.17 -9.97
C SER A 52 17.16 -3.13 -9.51
N LEU A 53 15.87 -3.48 -9.57
CA LEU A 53 14.77 -2.66 -9.03
C LEU A 53 15.01 -2.29 -7.57
N LYS A 54 15.63 -3.19 -6.82
CA LYS A 54 16.05 -2.98 -5.44
C LYS A 54 17.00 -1.79 -5.30
N ASN A 55 18.08 -1.75 -6.08
CA ASN A 55 19.02 -0.65 -6.03
C ASN A 55 18.37 0.66 -6.48
N MET A 56 17.45 0.59 -7.43
CA MET A 56 16.71 1.74 -7.91
C MET A 56 15.80 2.32 -6.81
N ALA A 57 15.02 1.49 -6.13
CA ALA A 57 14.17 1.90 -5.01
C ALA A 57 15.01 2.55 -3.90
N GLN A 58 16.14 1.92 -3.51
CA GLN A 58 17.02 2.45 -2.48
C GLN A 58 17.64 3.81 -2.88
N LEU A 59 18.05 3.97 -4.14
CA LEU A 59 18.57 5.25 -4.63
C LEU A 59 17.49 6.32 -4.66
N SER A 60 16.27 6.02 -5.11
CA SER A 60 15.14 6.96 -5.10
C SER A 60 14.82 7.44 -3.68
N ILE A 61 14.76 6.49 -2.73
CA ILE A 61 14.55 6.79 -1.32
C ILE A 61 15.68 7.67 -0.78
N TRP A 62 16.93 7.40 -1.15
CA TRP A 62 18.08 8.20 -0.74
C TRP A 62 18.03 9.62 -1.32
N PHE A 63 17.70 9.76 -2.62
CA PHE A 63 17.55 11.07 -3.27
C PHE A 63 16.38 11.88 -2.67
N SER A 64 15.36 11.23 -2.15
CA SER A 64 14.24 11.94 -1.50
C SER A 64 14.66 12.73 -0.26
N ALA A 65 15.84 12.46 0.31
CA ALA A 65 16.38 13.12 1.49
C ALA A 65 15.34 13.29 2.63
N GLY A 66 14.51 12.27 2.86
CA GLY A 66 13.45 12.29 3.87
C GLY A 66 12.15 12.95 3.42
N GLN A 67 12.06 13.44 2.19
CA GLN A 67 10.85 14.11 1.68
C GLN A 67 9.87 13.17 0.98
N CYS A 68 10.15 11.85 0.90
CA CYS A 68 9.24 10.88 0.31
C CYS A 68 7.89 10.90 1.04
N ARG A 69 6.81 11.04 0.27
CA ARG A 69 5.42 11.08 0.76
C ARG A 69 4.58 9.93 0.25
N GLU A 70 4.91 9.40 -0.92
CA GLU A 70 4.19 8.31 -1.56
C GLU A 70 5.18 7.26 -2.06
N PHE A 71 4.94 6.00 -1.72
CA PHE A 71 5.76 4.89 -2.17
C PHE A 71 4.89 3.76 -2.72
N PHE A 72 5.22 3.30 -3.92
CA PHE A 72 4.58 2.17 -4.59
C PHE A 72 5.62 1.06 -4.79
N GLY A 73 5.53 0.02 -3.98
CA GLY A 73 6.36 -1.18 -4.07
C GLY A 73 5.66 -2.31 -4.81
N GLN A 74 6.44 -3.13 -5.52
CA GLN A 74 5.96 -4.32 -6.21
C GLN A 74 7.05 -5.41 -6.15
N HIS A 75 6.64 -6.67 -5.90
CA HIS A 75 7.52 -7.81 -5.68
C HIS A 75 8.38 -7.67 -4.41
N ASP A 76 9.35 -8.53 -4.21
CA ASP A 76 10.24 -8.66 -3.04
C ASP A 76 10.76 -7.30 -2.51
N VAL A 77 10.04 -6.74 -1.54
CA VAL A 77 10.29 -5.38 -1.02
C VAL A 77 10.69 -5.33 0.46
N ASP A 78 10.99 -6.45 1.10
CA ASP A 78 11.33 -6.50 2.53
C ASP A 78 12.43 -5.50 2.92
N ASN A 79 13.55 -5.54 2.20
CA ASN A 79 14.68 -4.66 2.49
C ASN A 79 14.40 -3.20 2.12
N GLU A 80 13.67 -2.97 1.05
CA GLU A 80 13.27 -1.63 0.60
C GLU A 80 12.30 -0.99 1.59
N LEU A 81 11.38 -1.78 2.15
CA LEU A 81 10.42 -1.29 3.14
C LEU A 81 11.12 -0.88 4.44
N LEU A 82 12.09 -1.66 4.94
CA LEU A 82 12.90 -1.25 6.10
C LEU A 82 13.74 -0.01 5.80
N PHE A 83 14.35 0.05 4.60
CA PHE A 83 15.14 1.20 4.19
C PHE A 83 14.28 2.47 4.07
N LEU A 84 13.06 2.33 3.54
CA LEU A 84 12.05 3.39 3.47
C LEU A 84 11.65 3.85 4.87
N ALA A 85 11.39 2.90 5.78
CA ALA A 85 10.99 3.18 7.14
C ALA A 85 12.02 4.00 7.92
N ASP A 86 13.31 3.79 7.63
CA ASP A 86 14.40 4.54 8.26
C ASP A 86 14.58 5.96 7.69
N ARG A 87 14.09 6.22 6.47
CA ARG A 87 14.43 7.42 5.71
C ARG A 87 13.26 8.26 5.23
N ALA A 88 12.01 7.79 5.38
CA ALA A 88 10.82 8.49 4.91
C ALA A 88 9.86 8.85 6.07
N PRO A 89 10.25 9.70 7.02
CA PRO A 89 9.41 10.06 8.18
C PRO A 89 8.14 10.84 7.79
N LEU A 90 8.08 11.36 6.58
CA LEU A 90 6.95 12.14 6.05
C LEU A 90 6.02 11.32 5.16
N LEU A 91 6.17 9.97 5.15
CA LEU A 91 5.38 9.10 4.29
C LEU A 91 3.89 9.20 4.65
N LYS A 92 3.06 9.43 3.62
CA LYS A 92 1.61 9.56 3.73
C LYS A 92 0.85 8.45 3.01
N SER A 93 1.41 7.92 1.93
CA SER A 93 0.81 6.85 1.13
C SER A 93 1.79 5.71 0.91
N LEU A 94 1.38 4.50 1.30
CA LEU A 94 2.15 3.26 1.11
C LEU A 94 1.29 2.27 0.32
N HIS A 95 1.78 1.87 -0.85
CA HIS A 95 1.13 0.90 -1.70
C HIS A 95 2.07 -0.28 -1.95
N LEU A 96 1.70 -1.44 -1.44
CA LEU A 96 2.39 -2.71 -1.65
C LEU A 96 1.52 -3.58 -2.56
N ILE A 97 1.98 -3.81 -3.81
CA ILE A 97 1.13 -4.34 -4.88
C ILE A 97 1.76 -5.58 -5.48
N LYS A 98 0.95 -6.64 -5.60
CA LYS A 98 1.24 -7.91 -6.27
C LYS A 98 2.50 -8.65 -5.78
N HIS A 99 2.26 -9.77 -5.10
CA HIS A 99 3.32 -10.68 -4.65
C HIS A 99 4.44 -9.95 -3.90
N CYS A 100 4.05 -8.98 -3.07
CA CYS A 100 4.99 -8.40 -2.13
C CYS A 100 5.21 -9.42 -1.02
N ASP A 101 6.29 -10.19 -1.13
CA ASP A 101 6.75 -11.10 -0.08
C ASP A 101 7.32 -10.24 1.05
N VAL A 102 6.42 -9.59 1.78
CA VAL A 102 6.78 -8.82 2.98
C VAL A 102 6.48 -9.69 4.18
N SER A 103 7.52 -10.05 4.93
CA SER A 103 7.33 -10.78 6.18
C SER A 103 6.53 -9.94 7.18
N SER A 104 5.66 -10.59 7.97
CA SER A 104 4.88 -9.92 9.01
C SER A 104 5.78 -9.15 9.99
N GLU A 105 6.98 -9.67 10.27
CA GLU A 105 7.96 -9.02 11.13
C GLU A 105 8.51 -7.72 10.51
N THR A 106 8.86 -7.76 9.22
CA THR A 106 9.33 -6.58 8.48
C THR A 106 8.25 -5.52 8.41
N PHE A 107 7.02 -5.92 8.05
CA PHE A 107 5.89 -5.00 7.99
C PHE A 107 5.63 -4.35 9.34
N ALA A 108 5.59 -5.14 10.43
CA ALA A 108 5.39 -4.63 11.77
C ALA A 108 6.44 -3.59 12.18
N LYS A 109 7.72 -3.86 11.88
CA LYS A 109 8.81 -2.90 12.16
C LYS A 109 8.69 -1.62 11.35
N ALA A 110 8.30 -1.74 10.09
CA ALA A 110 8.21 -0.59 9.19
C ALA A 110 7.01 0.30 9.50
N ILE A 111 5.81 -0.29 9.72
CA ILE A 111 4.57 0.46 9.91
C ILE A 111 4.64 1.36 11.16
N MET A 112 5.34 0.93 12.20
CA MET A 112 5.56 1.71 13.43
C MET A 112 6.35 3.00 13.18
N LYS A 113 7.02 3.14 12.05
CA LYS A 113 7.80 4.34 11.67
C LYS A 113 7.05 5.30 10.75
N PHE A 114 5.77 5.01 10.43
CA PHE A 114 4.95 5.85 9.57
C PHE A 114 3.74 6.48 10.28
N PRO A 115 3.93 7.28 11.33
CA PRO A 115 2.83 7.85 12.10
C PRO A 115 1.96 8.86 11.32
N LEU A 116 2.45 9.35 10.18
CA LEU A 116 1.74 10.28 9.30
C LEU A 116 1.02 9.59 8.15
N LEU A 117 0.95 8.24 8.15
CA LEU A 117 0.34 7.50 7.06
C LEU A 117 -1.17 7.78 6.99
N GLU A 118 -1.61 8.24 5.83
CA GLU A 118 -3.00 8.55 5.52
C GLU A 118 -3.64 7.52 4.59
N GLU A 119 -2.82 6.80 3.79
CA GLU A 119 -3.28 5.82 2.83
C GLU A 119 -2.41 4.56 2.86
N LEU A 120 -3.06 3.39 2.97
CA LEU A 120 -2.42 2.08 2.92
C LEU A 120 -3.14 1.18 1.91
N GLU A 121 -2.39 0.65 0.96
CA GLU A 121 -2.86 -0.36 0.03
C GLU A 121 -1.99 -1.61 0.12
N LEU A 122 -2.63 -2.74 0.43
CA LEU A 122 -2.02 -4.07 0.45
C LEU A 122 -2.78 -4.94 -0.57
N TRP A 123 -2.10 -5.31 -1.66
CA TRP A 123 -2.70 -6.11 -2.71
C TRP A 123 -1.89 -7.38 -2.96
N GLU A 124 -2.53 -8.54 -2.72
CA GLU A 124 -1.90 -9.85 -2.89
C GLU A 124 -0.57 -9.95 -2.11
N CYS A 125 -0.55 -9.36 -0.92
CA CYS A 125 0.56 -9.51 0.00
C CYS A 125 0.26 -10.71 0.91
N GLU A 126 1.19 -11.65 1.02
CA GLU A 126 1.07 -12.80 1.92
C GLU A 126 1.27 -12.39 3.38
N THR A 127 0.35 -11.57 3.88
CA THR A 127 0.30 -11.26 5.31
C THR A 127 -0.59 -12.31 5.99
N HIS A 128 -0.01 -13.45 6.34
CA HIS A 128 -0.74 -14.53 7.02
C HIS A 128 -1.11 -14.20 8.48
N ASP A 129 -0.69 -13.06 8.99
CA ASP A 129 -0.93 -12.67 10.37
C ASP A 129 -2.19 -11.80 10.49
N THR A 130 -3.19 -12.33 11.21
CA THR A 130 -4.45 -11.62 11.49
C THR A 130 -4.24 -10.35 12.34
N GLY A 131 -3.12 -10.23 13.06
CA GLY A 131 -2.78 -9.09 13.93
C GLY A 131 -2.25 -7.85 13.20
N ILE A 132 -2.03 -7.91 11.88
CA ILE A 132 -1.38 -6.83 11.13
C ILE A 132 -2.18 -5.51 11.17
N PHE A 133 -3.51 -5.61 11.10
CA PHE A 133 -4.38 -4.42 11.14
C PHE A 133 -4.50 -3.81 12.53
N ASP A 134 -4.29 -4.58 13.60
CA ASP A 134 -4.16 -4.04 14.96
C ASP A 134 -2.92 -3.16 15.08
N LEU A 135 -1.81 -3.58 14.49
CA LEU A 135 -0.58 -2.78 14.43
C LEU A 135 -0.79 -1.51 13.59
N VAL A 136 -1.47 -1.60 12.44
CA VAL A 136 -1.79 -0.45 11.59
C VAL A 136 -2.66 0.55 12.35
N ALA A 137 -3.72 0.09 13.02
CA ALA A 137 -4.60 0.96 13.80
C ALA A 137 -3.85 1.71 14.92
N MET A 138 -2.88 1.03 15.56
CA MET A 138 -2.06 1.61 16.61
C MET A 138 -1.00 2.59 16.06
N ALA A 139 -0.33 2.23 14.97
CA ALA A 139 0.80 2.97 14.42
C ALA A 139 0.38 4.17 13.57
N CYS A 140 -0.77 4.09 12.89
CA CYS A 140 -1.22 5.04 11.89
C CYS A 140 -2.57 5.71 12.28
N PRO A 141 -2.60 6.55 13.33
CA PRO A 141 -3.85 7.13 13.84
C PRO A 141 -4.53 8.10 12.85
N GLN A 142 -3.83 8.52 11.79
CA GLN A 142 -4.36 9.42 10.77
C GLN A 142 -4.79 8.69 9.49
N LEU A 143 -4.90 7.35 9.52
CA LEU A 143 -5.23 6.56 8.33
C LEU A 143 -6.66 6.85 7.87
N LYS A 144 -6.80 7.31 6.62
CA LYS A 144 -8.06 7.70 5.98
C LYS A 144 -8.51 6.73 4.90
N HIS A 145 -7.54 6.07 4.25
CA HIS A 145 -7.82 5.20 3.11
C HIS A 145 -7.13 3.86 3.33
N LEU A 146 -7.91 2.78 3.41
CA LEU A 146 -7.41 1.42 3.51
C LEU A 146 -7.95 0.59 2.35
N LYS A 147 -7.03 -0.06 1.61
CA LYS A 147 -7.38 -1.06 0.62
C LYS A 147 -6.61 -2.34 0.90
N HIS A 148 -7.34 -3.43 1.09
CA HIS A 148 -6.79 -4.77 1.25
C HIS A 148 -7.42 -5.72 0.25
N VAL A 149 -6.60 -6.34 -0.58
CA VAL A 149 -6.98 -7.34 -1.56
C VAL A 149 -6.22 -8.62 -1.25
N LYS A 150 -6.92 -9.63 -0.76
CA LYS A 150 -6.34 -10.95 -0.50
C LYS A 150 -6.09 -11.68 -1.82
N ASP A 151 -4.95 -12.38 -1.90
CA ASP A 151 -4.72 -13.31 -3.00
C ASP A 151 -5.66 -14.51 -2.87
N ARG A 152 -6.27 -14.89 -3.98
CA ARG A 152 -7.04 -16.14 -4.06
C ARG A 152 -6.19 -17.38 -4.34
N GLY A 153 -4.88 -17.19 -4.59
CA GLY A 153 -4.05 -18.22 -5.19
C GLY A 153 -4.57 -18.64 -6.57
N TYR A 154 -3.78 -19.29 -7.36
CA TYR A 154 -4.21 -19.94 -8.62
C TYR A 154 -5.07 -21.19 -8.35
N SER A 155 -5.73 -21.29 -7.18
CA SER A 155 -6.65 -22.38 -6.89
C SER A 155 -7.83 -22.27 -7.84
N GLN A 156 -7.98 -23.24 -8.74
CA GLN A 156 -9.10 -23.41 -9.68
C GLN A 156 -10.46 -23.54 -8.97
N TYR A 157 -10.48 -23.47 -7.67
CA TYR A 157 -11.70 -23.61 -6.85
C TYR A 157 -12.27 -22.21 -6.53
N ILE A 158 -12.85 -21.58 -7.54
CA ILE A 158 -13.55 -20.27 -7.47
C ILE A 158 -14.70 -20.26 -6.43
N TRP A 159 -15.06 -21.41 -5.88
CA TRP A 159 -16.22 -21.63 -5.01
C TRP A 159 -15.87 -21.99 -3.56
N LEU A 160 -14.61 -21.95 -3.15
CA LEU A 160 -14.28 -22.16 -1.74
C LEU A 160 -14.79 -20.96 -0.94
N GLU A 161 -15.78 -21.23 -0.08
CA GLU A 161 -16.22 -20.30 0.94
C GLU A 161 -15.03 -19.98 1.85
N TYR A 162 -14.71 -18.70 2.02
CA TYR A 162 -13.77 -18.31 3.06
C TYR A 162 -14.41 -18.63 4.40
N PRO A 163 -13.69 -19.26 5.34
CA PRO A 163 -14.19 -19.36 6.70
C PRO A 163 -14.49 -17.96 7.23
N THR A 164 -15.60 -17.82 7.94
CA THR A 164 -15.94 -16.55 8.57
C THR A 164 -14.83 -16.15 9.53
N ASP A 165 -14.26 -14.98 9.30
CA ASP A 165 -13.21 -14.41 10.14
C ASP A 165 -13.41 -12.89 10.21
N ASN A 166 -13.80 -12.42 11.39
CA ASN A 166 -14.03 -11.01 11.68
C ASN A 166 -12.86 -10.36 12.44
N SER A 167 -11.71 -11.03 12.56
CA SER A 167 -10.54 -10.48 13.25
C SER A 167 -10.05 -9.17 12.62
N GLU A 168 -10.03 -9.12 11.27
CA GLU A 168 -9.71 -7.89 10.54
C GLU A 168 -10.73 -6.78 10.80
N ALA A 169 -12.01 -7.12 10.86
CA ALA A 169 -13.06 -6.15 11.12
C ALA A 169 -12.92 -5.50 12.50
N LEU A 170 -12.59 -6.27 13.52
CA LEU A 170 -12.34 -5.77 14.88
C LEU A 170 -11.14 -4.82 14.94
N ALA A 171 -10.09 -5.09 14.18
CA ALA A 171 -8.92 -4.22 14.09
C ALA A 171 -9.22 -2.93 13.29
N ILE A 172 -9.91 -3.05 12.14
CA ILE A 172 -10.29 -1.91 11.29
C ILE A 172 -11.24 -0.97 12.04
N ALA A 173 -12.16 -1.49 12.85
CA ALA A 173 -13.08 -0.69 13.66
C ALA A 173 -12.37 0.27 14.66
N LYS A 174 -11.09 0.07 14.94
CA LYS A 174 -10.24 0.97 15.76
C LYS A 174 -9.66 2.14 14.95
N MET A 175 -9.81 2.15 13.63
CA MET A 175 -9.30 3.20 12.73
C MET A 175 -10.35 4.30 12.57
N HIS A 176 -10.54 5.11 13.59
CA HIS A 176 -11.67 6.07 13.68
C HIS A 176 -11.65 7.18 12.63
N GLU A 177 -10.47 7.50 12.06
CA GLU A 177 -10.32 8.51 11.00
C GLU A 177 -10.55 7.95 9.59
N LEU A 178 -10.91 6.64 9.48
CA LEU A 178 -11.07 5.98 8.19
C LEU A 178 -12.27 6.55 7.42
N ARG A 179 -12.01 6.96 6.16
CA ARG A 179 -13.02 7.52 5.23
C ARG A 179 -13.32 6.59 4.07
N SER A 180 -12.35 5.81 3.65
CA SER A 180 -12.50 4.87 2.54
C SER A 180 -11.94 3.51 2.89
N LEU A 181 -12.78 2.49 2.78
CA LEU A 181 -12.42 1.10 3.00
C LEU A 181 -12.72 0.27 1.76
N LYS A 182 -11.73 -0.49 1.30
CA LYS A 182 -11.87 -1.48 0.23
C LYS A 182 -11.32 -2.81 0.70
N LEU A 183 -12.20 -3.79 0.91
CA LEU A 183 -11.85 -5.16 1.27
C LEU A 183 -12.32 -6.12 0.19
N PHE A 184 -11.38 -6.87 -0.38
CA PHE A 184 -11.70 -7.86 -1.40
C PHE A 184 -11.26 -9.24 -0.95
N HIS A 185 -12.13 -10.23 -1.16
CA HIS A 185 -11.85 -11.64 -0.89
C HIS A 185 -11.56 -11.95 0.59
N GLY A 186 -12.38 -11.43 1.50
CA GLY A 186 -12.24 -11.67 2.95
C GLY A 186 -13.33 -12.57 3.53
N GLY A 187 -13.08 -13.08 4.74
CA GLY A 187 -14.03 -13.85 5.55
C GLY A 187 -15.09 -13.01 6.28
N LEU A 188 -15.20 -11.72 5.94
CA LEU A 188 -16.10 -10.75 6.55
C LEU A 188 -17.57 -11.19 6.43
N ASP A 189 -18.30 -11.22 7.53
CA ASP A 189 -19.75 -11.43 7.57
C ASP A 189 -20.52 -10.15 8.00
N ASN A 190 -21.84 -10.27 8.15
CA ASN A 190 -22.68 -9.13 8.54
C ASN A 190 -22.33 -8.57 9.91
N GLN A 191 -21.87 -9.38 10.85
CA GLN A 191 -21.46 -8.92 12.17
C GLN A 191 -20.18 -8.11 12.10
N GLY A 192 -19.18 -8.59 11.36
CA GLY A 192 -17.96 -7.87 11.12
C GLY A 192 -18.19 -6.55 10.38
N LEU A 193 -19.10 -6.56 9.38
CA LEU A 193 -19.49 -5.34 8.68
C LEU A 193 -20.10 -4.31 9.61
N THR A 194 -21.03 -4.73 10.47
CA THR A 194 -21.65 -3.85 11.50
C THR A 194 -20.57 -3.27 12.42
N THR A 195 -19.63 -4.11 12.87
CA THR A 195 -18.52 -3.68 13.74
C THR A 195 -17.67 -2.58 13.09
N ILE A 196 -17.38 -2.70 11.79
CA ILE A 196 -16.64 -1.67 11.04
C ILE A 196 -17.43 -0.36 10.96
N ILE A 197 -18.71 -0.44 10.61
CA ILE A 197 -19.58 0.74 10.46
C ILE A 197 -19.70 1.49 11.79
N ASP A 198 -19.88 0.77 12.89
CA ASP A 198 -19.98 1.36 14.23
C ASP A 198 -18.65 1.96 14.72
N GLY A 199 -17.51 1.34 14.34
CA GLY A 199 -16.18 1.78 14.75
C GLY A 199 -15.58 2.90 13.90
N CYS A 200 -16.03 3.09 12.66
CA CYS A 200 -15.50 4.07 11.71
C CYS A 200 -16.54 5.17 11.39
N PRO A 201 -16.76 6.14 12.28
CA PRO A 201 -17.85 7.14 12.16
C PRO A 201 -17.69 8.09 10.95
N HIS A 202 -16.49 8.19 10.40
CA HIS A 202 -16.18 9.05 9.26
C HIS A 202 -16.14 8.30 7.93
N LEU A 203 -16.61 7.03 7.89
CA LEU A 203 -16.56 6.21 6.68
C LEU A 203 -17.53 6.74 5.62
N GLU A 204 -16.99 7.18 4.49
CA GLU A 204 -17.71 7.77 3.35
C GLU A 204 -17.84 6.80 2.18
N TYR A 205 -16.85 5.88 2.04
CA TYR A 205 -16.80 4.93 0.93
C TYR A 205 -16.48 3.52 1.45
N LEU A 206 -17.29 2.55 1.04
CA LEU A 206 -17.12 1.14 1.38
C LEU A 206 -17.25 0.27 0.12
N ASP A 207 -16.22 -0.54 -0.15
CA ASP A 207 -16.22 -1.53 -1.21
C ASP A 207 -15.78 -2.90 -0.64
N ILE A 208 -16.75 -3.81 -0.59
CA ILE A 208 -16.59 -5.14 0.03
C ILE A 208 -16.89 -6.26 -0.99
N ARG A 209 -16.56 -6.00 -2.24
CA ARG A 209 -16.80 -7.00 -3.30
C ARG A 209 -16.04 -8.30 -3.03
N TYR A 210 -16.70 -9.42 -3.33
CA TYR A 210 -16.17 -10.76 -3.11
C TYR A 210 -16.00 -11.16 -1.63
N CYS A 211 -16.62 -10.45 -0.70
CA CYS A 211 -16.82 -10.91 0.68
C CYS A 211 -18.11 -11.73 0.72
N ASN A 212 -18.00 -13.03 0.41
CA ASN A 212 -19.17 -13.89 0.12
C ASN A 212 -20.01 -14.25 1.36
N ASN A 213 -19.48 -14.01 2.57
CA ASN A 213 -20.20 -14.30 3.83
C ASN A 213 -21.18 -13.19 4.22
N ILE A 214 -21.25 -12.10 3.44
CA ILE A 214 -22.22 -11.03 3.66
C ILE A 214 -23.52 -11.37 2.97
N ILE A 215 -24.59 -11.47 3.76
CA ILE A 215 -25.94 -11.77 3.29
C ILE A 215 -26.73 -10.46 3.26
N ILE A 216 -27.07 -10.00 2.07
CA ILE A 216 -28.00 -8.87 1.88
C ILE A 216 -29.41 -9.41 2.04
N VAL A 217 -30.03 -9.21 3.19
CA VAL A 217 -31.45 -9.48 3.37
C VAL A 217 -32.21 -8.37 2.63
N GLY A 218 -32.75 -8.69 1.47
CA GLY A 218 -33.59 -7.79 0.71
C GLY A 218 -34.80 -7.38 1.57
N VAL A 219 -34.98 -6.10 1.82
CA VAL A 219 -36.25 -5.58 2.33
C VAL A 219 -37.25 -5.78 1.18
N ASN A 220 -38.07 -6.83 1.28
CA ASN A 220 -39.24 -6.96 0.42
C ASN A 220 -40.12 -5.74 0.67
N SER A 221 -40.08 -4.78 -0.22
CA SER A 221 -41.08 -3.70 -0.29
C SER A 221 -42.41 -4.34 -0.72
N HIS A 222 -43.13 -4.90 0.25
CA HIS A 222 -44.54 -5.14 0.15
C HIS A 222 -45.26 -3.92 0.69
N GLY A 223 -45.83 -3.14 -0.24
CA GLY A 223 -46.65 -1.99 0.06
C GLY A 223 -47.09 -1.35 -1.27
#